data_cbb4dc614495efe9ac883138e456f220
#
_entry.id   cbb4dc614495efe9ac883138e456f220
#
_cell.length_a   1.000
_cell.length_b   1.000
_cell.length_c   1.000
_cell.angle_alpha   90.00
_cell.angle_beta   90.00
_cell.angle_gamma   90.00
#
_symmetry.space_group_name_H-M   'P 1'
#
loop_
_entity.id
_entity.type
_entity.pdbx_description
1 polymer ?
#
loop_
_entity_poly.entity_id
_entity_poly.type
_entity_poly.pdbx_seq_one_letter_code
_entity_poly.pdbx_strand_id
1 'polypeptide(L)'
;VLAGALLTAVIQSSSASVGILQALCVTGAVRYGAALPIIMGQNIGTCITAMLSSIGATKNAKRAAIVHLYFNIVGTVTFMVVFYVLNGFLHFSFIEEVAGPAGIAVIHSAFNIIATLVLLPFGDMLVKMACATVRDTKEEKVISAEDQEFMILESRFLSNPGIAIEQSKTAARKMAEQSKTALNLSFGLLDDFQEETAFRVEKIEAKVDRYEDELG
;
A
#
# COMPACT_ATOMS: atom_id res chain seq x y z
N VAL A 1 5.94 -16.92 17.12
CA VAL A 1 5.85 -15.95 16.00
C VAL A 1 6.79 -16.36 14.85
N LEU A 2 8.11 -16.47 15.10
CA LEU A 2 9.07 -16.77 14.02
C LEU A 2 8.77 -18.08 13.28
N ALA A 3 8.41 -19.16 13.99
CA ALA A 3 8.08 -20.43 13.35
C ALA A 3 6.88 -20.31 12.39
N GLY A 4 5.81 -19.61 12.80
CA GLY A 4 4.65 -19.36 11.94
C GLY A 4 4.99 -18.48 10.75
N ALA A 5 5.79 -17.42 10.95
CA ALA A 5 6.23 -16.54 9.89
C ALA A 5 7.07 -17.27 8.83
N LEU A 6 8.06 -18.06 9.27
CA LEU A 6 8.90 -18.85 8.37
C LEU A 6 8.10 -19.91 7.60
N LEU A 7 7.21 -20.64 8.31
CA LEU A 7 6.36 -21.65 7.67
C LEU A 7 5.52 -21.03 6.54
N THR A 8 4.83 -19.93 6.83
CA THR A 8 3.97 -19.27 5.83
C THR A 8 4.78 -18.60 4.73
N ALA A 9 5.93 -18.02 5.04
CA ALA A 9 6.83 -17.41 4.05
C ALA A 9 7.34 -18.45 3.03
N VAL A 10 7.65 -19.66 3.49
CA VAL A 10 8.11 -20.78 2.62
C VAL A 10 6.94 -21.34 1.79
N ILE A 11 5.80 -21.59 2.44
CA ILE A 11 4.62 -22.15 1.75
C ILE A 11 3.94 -21.12 0.84
N GLN A 12 4.06 -19.82 1.15
CA GLN A 12 3.41 -18.70 0.44
C GLN A 12 1.87 -18.81 0.39
N SER A 13 1.28 -19.55 1.33
CA SER A 13 -0.15 -19.73 1.47
C SER A 13 -0.54 -19.75 2.95
N SER A 14 -1.26 -18.73 3.39
CA SER A 14 -1.72 -18.61 4.77
C SER A 14 -2.74 -19.70 5.11
N SER A 15 -3.66 -20.03 4.19
CA SER A 15 -4.66 -21.07 4.40
C SER A 15 -4.01 -22.46 4.53
N ALA A 16 -3.02 -22.78 3.71
CA ALA A 16 -2.26 -24.02 3.83
C ALA A 16 -1.48 -24.08 5.16
N SER A 17 -0.86 -22.99 5.56
CA SER A 17 -0.12 -22.89 6.82
C SER A 17 -1.03 -23.05 8.04
N VAL A 18 -2.22 -22.42 8.03
CA VAL A 18 -3.25 -22.60 9.06
C VAL A 18 -3.76 -24.04 9.07
N GLY A 19 -3.99 -24.64 7.90
CA GLY A 19 -4.41 -26.05 7.77
C GLY A 19 -3.40 -27.03 8.38
N ILE A 20 -2.09 -26.78 8.19
CA ILE A 20 -1.03 -27.58 8.83
C ILE A 20 -1.11 -27.43 10.36
N LEU A 21 -1.26 -26.21 10.88
CA LEU A 21 -1.41 -26.01 12.31
C LEU A 21 -2.66 -26.70 12.86
N GLN A 22 -3.79 -26.63 12.15
CA GLN A 22 -5.01 -27.35 12.51
C GLN A 22 -4.81 -28.88 12.54
N ALA A 23 -4.10 -29.44 11.56
CA ALA A 23 -3.77 -30.86 11.52
C ALA A 23 -2.88 -31.26 12.70
N LEU A 24 -1.91 -30.43 13.08
CA LEU A 24 -1.09 -30.65 14.28
C LEU A 24 -1.92 -30.59 15.56
N CYS A 25 -2.94 -29.74 15.64
CA CYS A 25 -3.81 -29.66 16.80
C CYS A 25 -4.65 -30.95 17.00
N VAL A 26 -5.01 -31.65 15.92
CA VAL A 26 -5.73 -32.91 15.99
C VAL A 26 -4.92 -34.00 16.73
N THR A 27 -3.59 -33.93 16.68
CA THR A 27 -2.71 -34.87 17.42
C THR A 27 -2.69 -34.65 18.94
N GLY A 28 -3.27 -33.55 19.42
CA GLY A 28 -3.21 -33.15 20.83
C GLY A 28 -1.89 -32.53 21.28
N ALA A 29 -0.94 -32.37 20.37
CA ALA A 29 0.41 -31.89 20.70
C ALA A 29 0.50 -30.38 20.90
N VAL A 30 -0.51 -29.61 20.44
CA VAL A 30 -0.47 -28.13 20.44
C VAL A 30 -1.48 -27.57 21.42
N ARG A 31 -1.04 -26.72 22.33
CA ARG A 31 -1.90 -25.94 23.24
C ARG A 31 -2.15 -24.55 22.66
N TYR A 32 -3.23 -23.88 23.11
CA TYR A 32 -3.54 -22.52 22.64
C TYR A 32 -2.42 -21.52 22.93
N GLY A 33 -1.71 -21.65 24.05
CA GLY A 33 -0.57 -20.78 24.39
C GLY A 33 0.56 -20.84 23.37
N ALA A 34 0.78 -21.99 22.70
CA ALA A 34 1.73 -22.14 21.62
C ALA A 34 1.13 -21.76 20.26
N ALA A 35 -0.15 -22.08 20.03
CA ALA A 35 -0.84 -21.80 18.78
C ALA A 35 -0.99 -20.29 18.50
N LEU A 36 -1.36 -19.51 19.51
CA LEU A 36 -1.53 -18.05 19.40
C LEU A 36 -0.34 -17.33 18.73
N PRO A 37 0.89 -17.41 19.26
CA PRO A 37 2.02 -16.75 18.62
C PRO A 37 2.37 -17.35 17.25
N ILE A 38 2.06 -18.63 16.99
CA ILE A 38 2.25 -19.22 15.66
C ILE A 38 1.29 -18.57 14.66
N ILE A 39 0.00 -18.45 14.98
CA ILE A 39 -1.00 -17.78 14.12
C ILE A 39 -0.60 -16.33 13.82
N MET A 40 -0.15 -15.59 14.82
CA MET A 40 0.34 -14.22 14.63
C MET A 40 1.53 -14.17 13.67
N GLY A 41 2.43 -15.14 13.77
CA GLY A 41 3.55 -15.29 12.84
C GLY A 41 3.08 -15.62 11.43
N GLN A 42 2.08 -16.50 11.26
CA GLN A 42 1.55 -16.84 9.95
C GLN A 42 1.01 -15.61 9.20
N ASN A 43 0.40 -14.67 9.89
CA ASN A 43 -0.05 -13.40 9.29
C ASN A 43 1.12 -12.54 8.80
N ILE A 44 2.22 -12.44 9.54
CA ILE A 44 3.44 -11.76 9.08
C ILE A 44 4.03 -12.49 7.87
N GLY A 45 4.09 -13.81 7.91
CA GLY A 45 4.62 -14.63 6.81
C GLY A 45 3.88 -14.46 5.49
N THR A 46 2.58 -14.15 5.54
CA THR A 46 1.76 -13.88 4.35
C THR A 46 2.27 -12.65 3.56
N CYS A 47 2.90 -11.70 4.22
CA CYS A 47 3.42 -10.50 3.56
C CYS A 47 4.56 -10.79 2.58
N ILE A 48 5.24 -11.94 2.70
CA ILE A 48 6.39 -12.27 1.83
C ILE A 48 5.96 -12.37 0.36
N THR A 49 4.74 -12.84 0.08
CA THR A 49 4.23 -12.94 -1.30
C THR A 49 4.09 -11.56 -1.93
N ALA A 50 3.50 -10.60 -1.21
CA ALA A 50 3.38 -9.22 -1.67
C ALA A 50 4.75 -8.56 -1.83
N MET A 51 5.69 -8.83 -0.90
CA MET A 51 7.05 -8.32 -0.98
C MET A 51 7.78 -8.85 -2.21
N LEU A 52 7.72 -10.16 -2.47
CA LEU A 52 8.32 -10.79 -3.65
C LEU A 52 7.69 -10.25 -4.95
N SER A 53 6.37 -10.15 -5.01
CA SER A 53 5.66 -9.60 -6.18
C SER A 53 5.97 -8.12 -6.43
N SER A 54 6.43 -7.40 -5.43
CA SER A 54 6.82 -5.99 -5.57
C SER A 54 8.24 -5.79 -6.13
N ILE A 55 9.04 -6.87 -6.26
CA ILE A 55 10.38 -6.80 -6.85
C ILE A 55 10.24 -6.44 -8.33
N GLY A 56 10.91 -5.37 -8.76
CA GLY A 56 10.80 -4.85 -10.12
C GLY A 56 9.53 -4.04 -10.42
N ALA A 57 8.56 -4.00 -9.50
CA ALA A 57 7.33 -3.22 -9.66
C ALA A 57 7.53 -1.72 -9.34
N THR A 58 6.47 -0.94 -9.63
CA THR A 58 6.44 0.50 -9.35
C THR A 58 6.63 0.81 -7.85
N LYS A 59 7.05 2.03 -7.52
CA LYS A 59 7.21 2.44 -6.12
C LYS A 59 5.92 2.36 -5.32
N ASN A 60 4.78 2.67 -5.93
CA ASN A 60 3.49 2.56 -5.26
C ASN A 60 3.13 1.10 -4.96
N ALA A 61 3.46 0.16 -5.85
CA ALA A 61 3.32 -1.27 -5.57
C ALA A 61 4.23 -1.73 -4.41
N LYS A 62 5.49 -1.25 -4.37
CA LYS A 62 6.42 -1.51 -3.25
C LYS A 62 5.88 -0.92 -1.94
N ARG A 63 5.35 0.31 -1.97
CA ARG A 63 4.73 0.94 -0.79
C ARG A 63 3.52 0.15 -0.29
N ALA A 64 2.66 -0.34 -1.20
CA ALA A 64 1.52 -1.19 -0.83
C ALA A 64 1.97 -2.47 -0.13
N ALA A 65 3.03 -3.14 -0.63
CA ALA A 65 3.61 -4.32 0.01
C ALA A 65 4.19 -4.00 1.40
N ILE A 66 4.83 -2.85 1.57
CA ILE A 66 5.38 -2.38 2.86
C ILE A 66 4.24 -2.01 3.83
N VAL A 67 3.15 -1.37 3.36
CA VAL A 67 1.97 -1.09 4.20
C VAL A 67 1.39 -2.41 4.73
N HIS A 68 1.25 -3.42 3.87
CA HIS A 68 0.79 -4.75 4.27
C HIS A 68 1.69 -5.38 5.34
N LEU A 69 3.03 -5.27 5.18
CA LEU A 69 3.99 -5.75 6.16
C LEU A 69 3.85 -5.01 7.50
N TYR A 70 3.80 -3.67 7.47
CA TYR A 70 3.66 -2.87 8.69
C TYR A 70 2.34 -3.13 9.41
N PHE A 71 1.23 -3.26 8.66
CA PHE A 71 -0.06 -3.63 9.22
C PHE A 71 0.03 -4.93 10.03
N ASN A 72 0.64 -5.98 9.46
CA ASN A 72 0.75 -7.27 10.13
C ASN A 72 1.75 -7.25 11.30
N ILE A 73 2.87 -6.53 11.19
CA ILE A 73 3.84 -6.40 12.29
C ILE A 73 3.22 -5.61 13.45
N VAL A 74 2.68 -4.42 13.17
CA VAL A 74 2.08 -3.56 14.21
C VAL A 74 0.88 -4.26 14.85
N GLY A 75 0.00 -4.86 14.03
CA GLY A 75 -1.14 -5.63 14.51
C GLY A 75 -0.72 -6.79 15.40
N THR A 76 0.28 -7.57 14.98
CA THR A 76 0.82 -8.69 15.78
C THR A 76 1.40 -8.20 17.10
N VAL A 77 2.27 -7.18 17.07
CA VAL A 77 2.91 -6.65 18.29
C VAL A 77 1.85 -6.11 19.26
N THR A 78 0.92 -5.30 18.75
CA THR A 78 -0.16 -4.72 19.57
C THR A 78 -1.01 -5.82 20.18
N PHE A 79 -1.46 -6.79 19.39
CA PHE A 79 -2.29 -7.90 19.88
C PHE A 79 -1.55 -8.73 20.93
N MET A 80 -0.29 -9.09 20.69
CA MET A 80 0.52 -9.88 21.62
C MET A 80 0.72 -9.13 22.95
N VAL A 81 1.06 -7.84 22.89
CA VAL A 81 1.23 -7.04 24.10
C VAL A 81 -0.07 -6.96 24.89
N VAL A 82 -1.17 -6.59 24.25
CA VAL A 82 -2.49 -6.48 24.90
C VAL A 82 -2.93 -7.83 25.46
N PHE A 83 -2.81 -8.89 24.67
CA PHE A 83 -3.23 -10.24 25.08
C PHE A 83 -2.45 -10.72 26.30
N TYR A 84 -1.10 -10.63 26.30
CA TYR A 84 -0.30 -11.12 27.43
C TYR A 84 -0.41 -10.24 28.67
N VAL A 85 -0.59 -8.92 28.50
CA VAL A 85 -0.90 -8.03 29.64
C VAL A 85 -2.24 -8.41 30.25
N LEU A 86 -3.29 -8.59 29.45
CA LEU A 86 -4.60 -9.04 29.94
C LEU A 86 -4.51 -10.42 30.58
N ASN A 87 -3.77 -11.34 29.99
CA ASN A 87 -3.57 -12.66 30.58
C ASN A 87 -2.86 -12.62 31.93
N GLY A 88 -1.94 -11.69 32.13
CA GLY A 88 -1.28 -11.47 33.43
C GLY A 88 -2.23 -11.06 34.55
N PHE A 89 -3.35 -10.41 34.21
CA PHE A 89 -4.38 -10.00 35.17
C PHE A 89 -5.53 -11.01 35.26
N LEU A 90 -6.00 -11.55 34.14
CA LEU A 90 -7.21 -12.36 34.05
C LEU A 90 -6.95 -13.87 34.12
N HIS A 91 -5.71 -14.29 33.95
CA HIS A 91 -5.28 -15.69 33.99
C HIS A 91 -6.16 -16.61 33.13
N PHE A 92 -6.17 -16.39 31.81
CA PHE A 92 -6.98 -17.16 30.87
C PHE A 92 -6.64 -18.65 30.92
N SER A 93 -7.53 -19.47 31.46
CA SER A 93 -7.33 -20.92 31.61
C SER A 93 -7.19 -21.63 30.26
N PHE A 94 -7.87 -21.17 29.23
CA PHE A 94 -7.88 -21.82 27.91
C PHE A 94 -6.48 -21.89 27.28
N ILE A 95 -5.51 -21.06 27.69
CA ILE A 95 -4.13 -21.07 27.16
C ILE A 95 -3.48 -22.43 27.36
N GLU A 96 -3.77 -23.10 28.48
CA GLU A 96 -3.23 -24.41 28.83
C GLU A 96 -3.99 -25.57 28.18
N GLU A 97 -5.16 -25.31 27.59
CA GLU A 97 -5.96 -26.32 26.94
C GLU A 97 -5.35 -26.72 25.58
N VAL A 98 -5.65 -27.96 25.17
CA VAL A 98 -5.30 -28.48 23.85
C VAL A 98 -6.09 -27.71 22.79
N ALA A 99 -5.36 -27.13 21.81
CA ALA A 99 -5.98 -26.38 20.75
C ALA A 99 -6.74 -27.30 19.78
N GLY A 100 -7.96 -26.90 19.45
CA GLY A 100 -8.77 -27.58 18.43
C GLY A 100 -8.75 -26.83 17.11
N PRO A 101 -8.98 -27.51 15.97
CA PRO A 101 -8.99 -26.89 14.64
C PRO A 101 -9.97 -25.71 14.52
N ALA A 102 -11.17 -25.84 15.10
CA ALA A 102 -12.15 -24.76 15.12
C ALA A 102 -11.66 -23.55 15.92
N GLY A 103 -11.02 -23.78 17.09
CA GLY A 103 -10.44 -22.72 17.90
C GLY A 103 -9.33 -21.96 17.16
N ILE A 104 -8.48 -22.66 16.41
CA ILE A 104 -7.46 -22.02 15.54
C ILE A 104 -8.12 -21.11 14.50
N ALA A 105 -9.17 -21.56 13.83
CA ALA A 105 -9.91 -20.75 12.85
C ALA A 105 -10.55 -19.51 13.49
N VAL A 106 -11.16 -19.66 14.65
CA VAL A 106 -11.78 -18.55 15.41
C VAL A 106 -10.71 -17.52 15.81
N ILE A 107 -9.60 -17.96 16.39
CA ILE A 107 -8.50 -17.06 16.80
C ILE A 107 -7.93 -16.34 15.61
N HIS A 108 -7.67 -17.03 14.50
CA HIS A 108 -7.15 -16.40 13.27
C HIS A 108 -8.11 -15.34 12.72
N SER A 109 -9.41 -15.64 12.65
CA SER A 109 -10.43 -14.70 12.17
C SER A 109 -10.60 -13.52 13.12
N ALA A 110 -10.71 -13.78 14.44
CA ALA A 110 -10.84 -12.74 15.44
C ALA A 110 -9.65 -11.78 15.43
N PHE A 111 -8.42 -12.31 15.34
CA PHE A 111 -7.23 -11.47 15.20
C PHE A 111 -7.31 -10.53 14.00
N ASN A 112 -7.63 -11.06 12.81
CA ASN A 112 -7.69 -10.25 11.60
C ASN A 112 -8.78 -9.16 11.68
N ILE A 113 -9.94 -9.48 12.21
CA ILE A 113 -11.04 -8.52 12.40
C ILE A 113 -10.62 -7.43 13.40
N ILE A 114 -10.12 -7.82 14.57
CA ILE A 114 -9.71 -6.86 15.62
C ILE A 114 -8.55 -6.00 15.12
N ALA A 115 -7.51 -6.59 14.53
CA ALA A 115 -6.38 -5.85 13.98
C ALA A 115 -6.83 -4.83 12.93
N THR A 116 -7.75 -5.21 12.03
CA THR A 116 -8.31 -4.30 11.03
C THR A 116 -9.07 -3.15 11.68
N LEU A 117 -9.97 -3.43 12.61
CA LEU A 117 -10.76 -2.38 13.29
C LEU A 117 -9.87 -1.43 14.08
N VAL A 118 -8.85 -1.94 14.76
CA VAL A 118 -7.92 -1.12 15.56
C VAL A 118 -7.00 -0.28 14.67
N LEU A 119 -6.49 -0.83 13.56
CA LEU A 119 -5.52 -0.15 12.71
C LEU A 119 -6.17 0.70 11.61
N LEU A 120 -7.46 0.52 11.31
CA LEU A 120 -8.18 1.30 10.30
C LEU A 120 -8.03 2.82 10.46
N PRO A 121 -8.20 3.41 11.67
CA PRO A 121 -8.00 4.85 11.86
C PRO A 121 -6.53 5.30 11.71
N PHE A 122 -5.57 4.38 11.72
CA PHE A 122 -4.15 4.66 11.58
C PHE A 122 -3.61 4.37 10.17
N GLY A 123 -4.49 4.21 9.17
CA GLY A 123 -4.11 3.93 7.79
C GLY A 123 -3.11 4.94 7.23
N ASP A 124 -3.35 6.24 7.41
CA ASP A 124 -2.45 7.30 6.97
C ASP A 124 -1.05 7.22 7.62
N MET A 125 -0.98 6.78 8.87
CA MET A 125 0.29 6.56 9.56
C MET A 125 1.09 5.44 8.90
N LEU A 126 0.44 4.31 8.58
CA LEU A 126 1.06 3.18 7.90
C LEU A 126 1.56 3.58 6.49
N VAL A 127 0.78 4.37 5.76
CA VAL A 127 1.17 4.92 4.45
C VAL A 127 2.39 5.84 4.59
N LYS A 128 2.40 6.75 5.56
CA LYS A 128 3.56 7.64 5.83
C LYS A 128 4.82 6.83 6.16
N MET A 129 4.70 5.78 6.97
CA MET A 129 5.81 4.87 7.28
C MET A 129 6.33 4.17 6.02
N ALA A 130 5.45 3.68 5.16
CA ALA A 130 5.81 3.05 3.89
C ALA A 130 6.51 4.03 2.93
N CYS A 131 6.01 5.28 2.82
CA CYS A 131 6.65 6.34 2.04
C CYS A 131 8.03 6.74 2.60
N ALA A 132 8.21 6.70 3.92
CA ALA A 132 9.51 6.94 4.54
C ALA A 132 10.53 5.83 4.25
N THR A 133 10.04 4.59 4.08
CA THR A 133 10.87 3.42 3.73
C THR A 133 11.18 3.39 2.23
N VAL A 134 10.18 3.60 1.39
CA VAL A 134 10.33 3.67 -0.08
C VAL A 134 10.23 5.12 -0.50
N ARG A 135 11.38 5.80 -0.48
CA ARG A 135 11.46 7.25 -0.76
C ARG A 135 11.40 7.54 -2.26
N ASP A 136 10.80 8.68 -2.61
CA ASP A 136 10.88 9.22 -3.96
C ASP A 136 12.26 9.86 -4.20
N THR A 137 12.81 9.69 -5.39
CA THR A 137 13.89 10.52 -5.89
C THR A 137 13.36 11.92 -6.22
N LYS A 138 14.27 12.94 -6.28
CA LYS A 138 13.85 14.31 -6.60
C LYS A 138 13.18 14.40 -7.98
N GLU A 139 13.67 13.65 -8.96
CA GLU A 139 13.13 13.58 -10.32
C GLU A 139 11.73 12.96 -10.35
N GLU A 140 11.49 11.88 -9.58
CA GLU A 140 10.19 11.24 -9.53
C GLU A 140 9.13 12.04 -8.75
N LYS A 141 9.52 12.91 -7.83
CA LYS A 141 8.58 13.84 -7.19
C LYS A 141 8.03 14.84 -8.19
N VAL A 142 8.83 15.25 -9.15
CA VAL A 142 8.40 16.15 -10.24
C VAL A 142 7.47 15.38 -11.18
N ILE A 143 7.86 14.19 -11.63
CA ILE A 143 7.06 13.34 -12.52
C ILE A 143 5.73 12.97 -11.85
N SER A 144 5.70 12.59 -10.56
CA SER A 144 4.46 12.25 -9.88
C SER A 144 3.51 13.44 -9.67
N ALA A 145 4.04 14.66 -9.60
CA ALA A 145 3.23 15.87 -9.54
C ALA A 145 2.62 16.21 -10.93
N GLU A 146 3.36 15.98 -11.99
CA GLU A 146 2.88 16.10 -13.37
C GLU A 146 1.87 15.01 -13.71
N ASP A 147 2.13 13.76 -13.32
CA ASP A 147 1.19 12.64 -13.52
C ASP A 147 -0.13 12.85 -12.77
N GLN A 148 -0.12 13.42 -11.56
CA GLN A 148 -1.34 13.76 -10.85
C GLN A 148 -2.20 14.79 -11.62
N GLU A 149 -1.59 15.68 -12.37
CA GLU A 149 -2.32 16.65 -13.19
C GLU A 149 -3.08 15.98 -14.34
N PHE A 150 -2.49 14.91 -14.91
CA PHE A 150 -3.11 14.11 -15.99
C PHE A 150 -4.02 12.99 -15.50
N MET A 151 -3.88 12.51 -14.25
CA MET A 151 -4.80 11.54 -13.64
C MET A 151 -6.27 12.02 -13.63
N ILE A 152 -6.52 13.31 -13.80
CA ILE A 152 -7.85 13.89 -13.92
C ILE A 152 -8.56 13.40 -15.20
N LEU A 153 -7.80 13.03 -16.24
CA LEU A 153 -8.32 12.57 -17.53
C LEU A 153 -8.43 11.03 -17.66
N GLU A 154 -8.35 10.29 -16.54
CA GLU A 154 -8.45 8.82 -16.59
C GLU A 154 -9.75 8.33 -17.24
N SER A 155 -9.61 7.34 -18.10
CA SER A 155 -10.73 6.71 -18.86
C SER A 155 -11.87 6.18 -17.97
N ARG A 156 -11.61 5.90 -16.67
CA ARG A 156 -12.67 5.50 -15.71
C ARG A 156 -13.75 6.56 -15.51
N PHE A 157 -13.48 7.85 -15.79
CA PHE A 157 -14.45 8.92 -15.65
C PHE A 157 -15.37 9.04 -16.89
N LEU A 158 -15.02 8.38 -18.01
CA LEU A 158 -15.87 8.34 -19.21
C LEU A 158 -17.22 7.68 -18.94
N SER A 159 -17.33 6.85 -17.90
CA SER A 159 -18.61 6.27 -17.47
C SER A 159 -19.59 7.30 -16.90
N ASN A 160 -19.12 8.51 -16.53
CA ASN A 160 -19.97 9.61 -16.07
C ASN A 160 -19.76 10.86 -16.96
N PRO A 161 -20.59 11.05 -18.00
CA PRO A 161 -20.39 12.10 -19.01
C PRO A 161 -20.28 13.53 -18.43
N GLY A 162 -21.00 13.83 -17.37
CA GLY A 162 -20.95 15.16 -16.72
C GLY A 162 -19.59 15.47 -16.10
N ILE A 163 -18.99 14.48 -15.43
CA ILE A 163 -17.65 14.60 -14.83
C ILE A 163 -16.59 14.66 -15.94
N ALA A 164 -16.68 13.79 -16.95
CA ALA A 164 -15.75 13.75 -18.06
C ALA A 164 -15.68 15.11 -18.80
N ILE A 165 -16.82 15.71 -19.12
CA ILE A 165 -16.89 17.02 -19.80
C ILE A 165 -16.25 18.12 -18.94
N GLU A 166 -16.52 18.18 -17.64
CA GLU A 166 -15.97 19.21 -16.77
C GLU A 166 -14.43 19.06 -16.62
N GLN A 167 -13.96 17.83 -16.56
CA GLN A 167 -12.52 17.55 -16.50
C GLN A 167 -11.81 17.88 -17.81
N SER A 168 -12.41 17.50 -18.95
CA SER A 168 -11.86 17.85 -20.28
C SER A 168 -11.82 19.36 -20.48
N LYS A 169 -12.84 20.12 -20.04
CA LYS A 169 -12.80 21.59 -20.06
C LYS A 169 -11.70 22.16 -19.20
N THR A 170 -11.48 21.59 -18.02
CA THR A 170 -10.44 22.03 -17.09
C THR A 170 -9.04 21.77 -17.69
N ALA A 171 -8.83 20.60 -18.29
CA ALA A 171 -7.59 20.24 -18.96
C ALA A 171 -7.33 21.14 -20.18
N ALA A 172 -8.36 21.38 -21.03
CA ALA A 172 -8.25 22.27 -22.18
C ALA A 172 -7.91 23.72 -21.78
N ARG A 173 -8.46 24.23 -20.68
CA ARG A 173 -8.08 25.55 -20.15
C ARG A 173 -6.61 25.61 -19.71
N LYS A 174 -6.14 24.59 -18.99
CA LYS A 174 -4.73 24.51 -18.57
C LYS A 174 -3.80 24.41 -19.76
N MET A 175 -4.14 23.61 -20.76
CA MET A 175 -3.41 23.52 -22.04
C MET A 175 -3.29 24.89 -22.71
N ALA A 176 -4.39 25.64 -22.81
CA ALA A 176 -4.39 26.98 -23.38
C ALA A 176 -3.54 27.98 -22.57
N GLU A 177 -3.55 27.92 -21.23
CA GLU A 177 -2.70 28.75 -20.37
C GLU A 177 -1.21 28.43 -20.55
N GLN A 178 -0.85 27.14 -20.64
CA GLN A 178 0.52 26.71 -20.89
C GLN A 178 1.00 27.16 -22.30
N SER A 179 0.19 26.96 -23.33
CA SER A 179 0.49 27.41 -24.70
C SER A 179 0.69 28.90 -24.76
N LYS A 180 -0.16 29.70 -24.10
CA LYS A 180 0.01 31.16 -23.99
C LYS A 180 1.31 31.52 -23.28
N THR A 181 1.70 30.79 -22.24
CA THR A 181 2.96 31.05 -21.52
C THR A 181 4.16 30.73 -22.38
N ALA A 182 4.15 29.60 -23.09
CA ALA A 182 5.21 29.22 -24.02
C ALA A 182 5.37 30.27 -25.12
N LEU A 183 4.25 30.72 -25.72
CA LEU A 183 4.27 31.73 -26.76
C LEU A 183 4.88 33.09 -26.29
N ASN A 184 4.46 33.53 -25.10
CA ASN A 184 5.00 34.77 -24.53
C ASN A 184 6.52 34.69 -24.25
N LEU A 185 6.98 33.53 -23.70
CA LEU A 185 8.39 33.28 -23.47
C LEU A 185 9.17 33.22 -24.81
N SER A 186 8.60 32.60 -25.84
CA SER A 186 9.21 32.52 -27.17
C SER A 186 9.35 33.87 -27.82
N PHE A 187 8.38 34.78 -27.67
CA PHE A 187 8.53 36.15 -28.13
C PHE A 187 9.66 36.90 -27.41
N GLY A 188 9.82 36.72 -26.10
CA GLY A 188 10.93 37.29 -25.36
C GLY A 188 12.31 36.80 -25.83
N LEU A 189 12.41 35.56 -26.32
CA LEU A 189 13.64 34.99 -26.87
C LEU A 189 14.05 35.60 -28.21
N LEU A 190 13.13 36.25 -28.93
CA LEU A 190 13.44 36.96 -30.16
C LEU A 190 14.23 38.26 -29.87
N ASP A 191 13.98 38.90 -28.73
CA ASP A 191 14.66 40.14 -28.31
C ASP A 191 15.96 39.81 -27.56
N ASP A 192 15.96 38.83 -26.67
CA ASP A 192 17.12 38.40 -25.89
C ASP A 192 17.10 36.87 -25.71
N PHE A 193 18.01 36.18 -26.42
CA PHE A 193 18.09 34.72 -26.36
C PHE A 193 18.78 34.27 -25.07
N GLN A 194 18.02 33.53 -24.25
CA GLN A 194 18.50 32.88 -23.03
C GLN A 194 18.24 31.37 -23.10
N GLU A 195 19.30 30.57 -23.01
CA GLU A 195 19.23 29.12 -23.12
C GLU A 195 18.29 28.47 -22.05
N GLU A 196 18.31 29.03 -20.83
CA GLU A 196 17.40 28.58 -19.74
C GLU A 196 15.94 28.83 -20.10
N THR A 197 15.62 29.97 -20.70
CA THR A 197 14.27 30.32 -21.16
C THR A 197 13.85 29.44 -22.33
N ALA A 198 14.74 29.13 -23.27
CA ALA A 198 14.50 28.23 -24.38
C ALA A 198 14.17 26.80 -23.87
N PHE A 199 14.96 26.29 -22.95
CA PHE A 199 14.69 24.97 -22.30
C PHE A 199 13.37 24.94 -21.53
N ARG A 200 12.98 26.06 -20.93
CA ARG A 200 11.68 26.20 -20.28
C ARG A 200 10.52 26.14 -21.26
N VAL A 201 10.67 26.78 -22.43
CA VAL A 201 9.67 26.72 -23.52
C VAL A 201 9.49 25.26 -23.99
N GLU A 202 10.59 24.56 -24.26
CA GLU A 202 10.58 23.15 -24.67
C GLU A 202 9.86 22.25 -23.66
N LYS A 203 10.10 22.46 -22.37
CA LYS A 203 9.37 21.73 -21.32
C LYS A 203 7.87 22.02 -21.30
N ILE A 204 7.47 23.27 -21.55
CA ILE A 204 6.06 23.64 -21.58
C ILE A 204 5.40 23.03 -22.83
N GLU A 205 6.09 23.04 -23.96
CA GLU A 205 5.63 22.43 -25.20
C GLU A 205 5.38 20.92 -25.02
N ALA A 206 6.36 20.18 -24.50
CA ALA A 206 6.18 18.76 -24.20
C ALA A 206 4.99 18.47 -23.27
N LYS A 207 4.66 19.41 -22.38
CA LYS A 207 3.48 19.30 -21.52
C LYS A 207 2.18 19.59 -22.28
N VAL A 208 2.20 20.51 -23.21
CA VAL A 208 1.06 20.85 -24.10
C VAL A 208 0.74 19.67 -25.01
N ASP A 209 1.76 19.05 -25.62
CA ASP A 209 1.61 17.84 -26.43
C ASP A 209 0.95 16.71 -25.67
N ARG A 210 1.38 16.50 -24.41
CA ARG A 210 0.74 15.50 -23.55
C ARG A 210 -0.74 15.81 -23.26
N TYR A 211 -1.13 17.09 -23.10
CA TYR A 211 -2.53 17.46 -22.99
C TYR A 211 -3.32 17.17 -24.28
N GLU A 212 -2.69 17.36 -25.44
CA GLU A 212 -3.30 17.04 -26.73
C GLU A 212 -3.58 15.54 -26.84
N ASP A 213 -2.59 14.69 -26.55
CA ASP A 213 -2.70 13.25 -26.58
C ASP A 213 -3.77 12.69 -25.62
N GLU A 214 -3.89 13.28 -24.43
CA GLU A 214 -4.86 12.83 -23.42
C GLU A 214 -6.29 13.35 -23.67
N LEU A 215 -6.45 14.44 -24.43
CA LEU A 215 -7.74 15.03 -24.79
C LEU A 215 -8.29 14.51 -26.11
N GLY A 216 -7.44 14.01 -27.01
CA GLY A 216 -7.78 13.48 -28.34
C GLY A 216 -8.20 12.06 -28.32
#